data_983b92a6ba125a6efce38a187be7d8a6
#
_entry.id   983b92a6ba125a6efce38a187be7d8a6
#
_cell.length_a   1.000
_cell.length_b   1.000
_cell.length_c   1.000
_cell.angle_alpha   90.00
_cell.angle_beta   90.00
_cell.angle_gamma   90.00
#
_symmetry.space_group_name_H-M   'P 1'
#
loop_
_entity.id
_entity.type
_entity.pdbx_description
1 polymer ?
#
loop_
_entity_poly.entity_id
_entity_poly.type
_entity_poly.pdbx_seq_one_letter_code
_entity_poly.pdbx_strand_id
1 'polypeptide(L)'
;MRKSIQTVGIIGSGPSGATLASLLAMKGVDVTLFDDGRRPDLIVGESLIPAIVPVLRKLGLEERAAAICQHKPGVSFTFNAEEQVDFTFQSLAGSPTPTYAYNAPRPAFDRLFDERADELGVKRVRARAKVERVDGKGLQLAAETLSQAPWLHGRQPDLLVDSTGRSRLFARTLEIPAEVGPRKDVAYFAHYEGFVEAPPRGQVIIGRLAAGWCWRIPLRDRLSVGVVMNKDDAAQLGTTPEERLEGVINRDPVLAAAGRNRRRLTEIATYTNYQLISRRGHGPGWVMTGDALGFVDPMLSPGMWLALHSSELLAERLDNLPAYSREMRKLIKAWMGFVQYFYDGRIFAMYKTGMAIEQKFPGKIAQTMHTFFNRKIACMAAGATTTSRFGHGMLQIMSHPAGWKTDPATLAIR
;
A
#
# COMPACT_ATOMS: atom_id res chain seq x y z
N MET A 1 -19.98 -24.17 22.46
CA MET A 1 -20.05 -23.86 21.01
C MET A 1 -19.77 -22.37 20.81
N ARG A 2 -18.82 -21.99 19.97
CA ARG A 2 -18.65 -20.58 19.59
C ARG A 2 -19.86 -20.20 18.72
N LYS A 3 -20.57 -19.14 19.09
CA LYS A 3 -21.66 -18.60 18.28
C LYS A 3 -21.10 -18.20 16.91
N SER A 4 -21.70 -18.68 15.82
CA SER A 4 -21.29 -18.24 14.48
C SER A 4 -21.58 -16.75 14.32
N ILE A 5 -20.66 -15.99 13.72
CA ILE A 5 -20.86 -14.58 13.42
C ILE A 5 -21.83 -14.50 12.25
N GLN A 6 -22.99 -13.92 12.47
CA GLN A 6 -24.07 -13.78 11.47
C GLN A 6 -24.21 -12.33 11.00
N THR A 7 -23.93 -11.37 11.87
CA THR A 7 -24.08 -9.93 11.60
C THR A 7 -22.76 -9.21 11.82
N VAL A 8 -22.32 -8.41 10.84
CA VAL A 8 -21.07 -7.65 10.91
C VAL A 8 -21.32 -6.18 10.62
N GLY A 9 -20.88 -5.32 11.53
CA GLY A 9 -20.85 -3.87 11.34
C GLY A 9 -19.45 -3.42 10.94
N ILE A 10 -19.28 -2.87 9.73
CA ILE A 10 -18.00 -2.37 9.22
C ILE A 10 -18.01 -0.85 9.23
N ILE A 11 -17.03 -0.23 9.85
CA ILE A 11 -16.91 1.23 9.91
C ILE A 11 -15.81 1.70 8.97
N GLY A 12 -16.19 2.47 7.95
CA GLY A 12 -15.34 2.94 6.85
C GLY A 12 -15.50 2.09 5.59
N SER A 13 -15.88 2.74 4.48
CA SER A 13 -16.06 2.10 3.17
C SER A 13 -14.93 2.44 2.19
N GLY A 14 -13.71 2.64 2.69
CA GLY A 14 -12.51 2.62 1.86
C GLY A 14 -12.31 1.22 1.23
N PRO A 15 -11.31 1.05 0.37
CA PRO A 15 -11.07 -0.23 -0.33
C PRO A 15 -11.08 -1.45 0.59
N SER A 16 -10.51 -1.35 1.81
CA SER A 16 -10.54 -2.44 2.78
C SER A 16 -11.97 -2.78 3.24
N GLY A 17 -12.73 -1.78 3.70
CA GLY A 17 -14.07 -2.02 4.23
C GLY A 17 -15.06 -2.50 3.19
N ALA A 18 -15.05 -1.90 2.00
CA ALA A 18 -15.91 -2.29 0.89
C ALA A 18 -15.56 -3.70 0.34
N THR A 19 -14.25 -4.04 0.28
CA THR A 19 -13.80 -5.40 -0.07
C THR A 19 -14.31 -6.42 0.96
N LEU A 20 -14.13 -6.14 2.25
CA LEU A 20 -14.60 -7.05 3.30
C LEU A 20 -16.11 -7.21 3.25
N ALA A 21 -16.85 -6.11 3.09
CA ALA A 21 -18.31 -6.13 2.98
C ALA A 21 -18.77 -7.01 1.82
N SER A 22 -18.15 -6.86 0.64
CA SER A 22 -18.43 -7.67 -0.54
C SER A 22 -18.16 -9.16 -0.29
N LEU A 23 -16.98 -9.49 0.25
CA LEU A 23 -16.59 -10.89 0.51
C LEU A 23 -17.49 -11.57 1.55
N LEU A 24 -17.95 -10.84 2.57
CA LEU A 24 -18.86 -11.37 3.57
C LEU A 24 -20.28 -11.53 3.02
N ALA A 25 -20.76 -10.57 2.23
CA ALA A 25 -22.06 -10.67 1.56
C ALA A 25 -22.10 -11.88 0.59
N MET A 26 -21.03 -12.11 -0.17
CA MET A 26 -20.89 -13.32 -1.02
C MET A 26 -20.92 -14.63 -0.21
N LYS A 27 -20.63 -14.60 1.08
CA LYS A 27 -20.75 -15.75 2.01
C LYS A 27 -22.06 -15.82 2.75
N GLY A 28 -23.03 -14.92 2.47
CA GLY A 28 -24.33 -14.87 3.12
C GLY A 28 -24.30 -14.29 4.53
N VAL A 29 -23.26 -13.53 4.92
CA VAL A 29 -23.21 -12.82 6.19
C VAL A 29 -23.95 -11.49 6.05
N ASP A 30 -24.79 -11.14 7.02
CA ASP A 30 -25.47 -9.84 7.07
C ASP A 30 -24.48 -8.72 7.41
N VAL A 31 -24.24 -7.83 6.45
CA VAL A 31 -23.28 -6.74 6.60
C VAL A 31 -23.99 -5.39 6.65
N THR A 32 -23.62 -4.58 7.64
CA THR A 32 -23.93 -3.14 7.67
C THR A 32 -22.65 -2.35 7.55
N LEU A 33 -22.55 -1.52 6.50
CA LEU A 33 -21.41 -0.66 6.21
C LEU A 33 -21.74 0.78 6.62
N PHE A 34 -20.95 1.35 7.52
CA PHE A 34 -21.09 2.73 8.00
C PHE A 34 -20.05 3.61 7.32
N ASP A 35 -20.48 4.66 6.64
CA ASP A 35 -19.62 5.57 5.90
C ASP A 35 -20.21 6.98 5.84
N ASP A 36 -19.44 8.00 6.19
CA ASP A 36 -19.86 9.39 6.13
C ASP A 36 -19.75 10.02 4.73
N GLY A 37 -19.32 9.25 3.73
CA GLY A 37 -19.19 9.66 2.34
C GLY A 37 -18.03 10.62 2.05
N ARG A 38 -17.23 10.97 3.05
CA ARG A 38 -16.12 11.92 2.88
C ARG A 38 -14.93 11.22 2.26
N ARG A 39 -14.53 11.66 1.08
CA ARG A 39 -13.34 11.18 0.38
C ARG A 39 -12.54 12.36 -0.14
N PRO A 40 -11.20 12.35 0.00
CA PRO A 40 -10.36 13.35 -0.66
C PRO A 40 -10.43 13.18 -2.19
N ASP A 41 -10.30 14.29 -2.91
CA ASP A 41 -10.21 14.28 -4.39
C ASP A 41 -8.88 13.70 -4.86
N LEU A 42 -7.83 13.84 -4.05
CA LEU A 42 -6.50 13.31 -4.35
C LEU A 42 -6.04 12.39 -3.19
N ILE A 43 -5.81 11.12 -3.52
CA ILE A 43 -5.48 10.07 -2.57
C ILE A 43 -4.14 9.43 -2.96
N VAL A 44 -3.20 9.36 -2.02
CA VAL A 44 -1.91 8.67 -2.21
C VAL A 44 -2.09 7.15 -2.40
N GLY A 45 -1.16 6.51 -3.14
CA GLY A 45 -1.18 5.07 -3.39
C GLY A 45 -1.84 4.69 -4.71
N GLU A 46 -1.50 5.40 -5.77
CA GLU A 46 -1.99 5.20 -7.15
C GLU A 46 -1.26 4.09 -7.90
N SER A 47 -0.04 3.77 -7.48
CA SER A 47 0.69 2.62 -8.02
C SER A 47 0.29 1.35 -7.25
N LEU A 48 -0.03 0.28 -7.96
CA LEU A 48 -0.44 -1.01 -7.38
C LEU A 48 0.63 -2.08 -7.64
N ILE A 49 0.54 -3.20 -6.92
CA ILE A 49 1.42 -4.37 -7.09
C ILE A 49 0.64 -5.55 -7.68
N PRO A 50 1.31 -6.51 -8.36
CA PRO A 50 0.65 -7.65 -9.03
C PRO A 50 -0.28 -8.47 -8.14
N ALA A 51 0.02 -8.61 -6.85
CA ALA A 51 -0.81 -9.38 -5.92
C ALA A 51 -2.22 -8.81 -5.69
N ILE A 52 -2.53 -7.60 -6.18
CA ILE A 52 -3.89 -7.03 -6.11
C ILE A 52 -4.83 -7.66 -7.15
N VAL A 53 -4.30 -8.08 -8.29
CA VAL A 53 -5.09 -8.57 -9.43
C VAL A 53 -5.95 -9.79 -9.07
N PRO A 54 -5.46 -10.82 -8.35
CA PRO A 54 -6.30 -11.91 -7.87
C PRO A 54 -7.49 -11.47 -7.03
N VAL A 55 -7.32 -10.43 -6.20
CA VAL A 55 -8.42 -9.88 -5.39
C VAL A 55 -9.48 -9.22 -6.26
N LEU A 56 -9.04 -8.45 -7.28
CA LEU A 56 -9.96 -7.84 -8.25
C LEU A 56 -10.75 -8.91 -9.01
N ARG A 57 -10.10 -10.00 -9.44
CA ARG A 57 -10.77 -11.16 -10.08
C ARG A 57 -11.82 -11.79 -9.18
N LYS A 58 -11.47 -12.04 -7.93
CA LYS A 58 -12.37 -12.64 -6.93
C LYS A 58 -13.64 -11.81 -6.72
N LEU A 59 -13.50 -10.48 -6.79
CA LEU A 59 -14.61 -9.53 -6.67
C LEU A 59 -15.35 -9.28 -8.01
N GLY A 60 -14.85 -9.78 -9.15
CA GLY A 60 -15.39 -9.47 -10.48
C GLY A 60 -15.10 -8.03 -10.92
N LEU A 61 -14.03 -7.41 -10.44
CA LEU A 61 -13.70 -6.00 -10.69
C LEU A 61 -12.54 -5.80 -11.67
N GLU A 62 -11.85 -6.85 -12.12
CA GLU A 62 -10.62 -6.68 -12.91
C GLU A 62 -10.87 -5.95 -14.24
N GLU A 63 -11.92 -6.30 -14.99
CA GLU A 63 -12.24 -5.64 -16.26
C GLU A 63 -12.59 -4.16 -16.06
N ARG A 64 -13.39 -3.86 -15.04
CA ARG A 64 -13.75 -2.49 -14.68
C ARG A 64 -12.51 -1.69 -14.25
N ALA A 65 -11.62 -2.28 -13.48
CA ALA A 65 -10.34 -1.68 -13.10
C ALA A 65 -9.44 -1.46 -14.32
N ALA A 66 -9.31 -2.45 -15.21
CA ALA A 66 -8.56 -2.33 -16.45
C ALA A 66 -9.10 -1.23 -17.37
N ALA A 67 -10.42 -0.97 -17.34
CA ALA A 67 -11.04 0.07 -18.15
C ALA A 67 -10.64 1.50 -17.72
N ILE A 68 -10.31 1.73 -16.46
CA ILE A 68 -9.98 3.06 -15.91
C ILE A 68 -8.51 3.24 -15.54
N CYS A 69 -7.78 2.16 -15.28
CA CYS A 69 -6.38 2.20 -14.83
C CYS A 69 -5.41 2.16 -16.01
N GLN A 70 -4.20 2.68 -15.81
CA GLN A 70 -3.08 2.49 -16.71
C GLN A 70 -2.43 1.13 -16.41
N HIS A 71 -2.20 0.31 -17.44
CA HIS A 71 -1.41 -0.92 -17.29
C HIS A 71 0.00 -0.61 -16.80
N LYS A 72 0.49 -1.32 -15.79
CA LYS A 72 1.80 -1.16 -15.16
C LYS A 72 2.66 -2.39 -15.42
N PRO A 73 3.71 -2.29 -16.26
CA PRO A 73 4.60 -3.42 -16.58
C PRO A 73 5.68 -3.65 -15.52
N GLY A 74 5.99 -2.64 -14.70
CA GLY A 74 7.08 -2.74 -13.73
C GLY A 74 7.36 -1.44 -12.98
N VAL A 75 8.57 -1.38 -12.41
CA VAL A 75 9.09 -0.22 -11.66
C VAL A 75 10.55 -0.01 -12.03
N SER A 76 10.96 1.22 -12.26
CA SER A 76 12.37 1.61 -12.44
C SER A 76 12.85 2.46 -11.27
N PHE A 77 14.06 2.22 -10.83
CA PHE A 77 14.75 3.04 -9.85
C PHE A 77 15.84 3.86 -10.53
N THR A 78 15.76 5.19 -10.43
CA THR A 78 16.76 6.10 -10.99
C THR A 78 17.60 6.70 -9.87
N PHE A 79 18.93 6.68 -10.02
CA PHE A 79 19.88 7.26 -9.07
C PHE A 79 20.39 8.62 -9.53
N ASN A 80 20.47 8.80 -10.84
CA ASN A 80 20.84 10.02 -11.56
C ASN A 80 20.37 9.91 -13.02
N ALA A 81 20.79 10.83 -13.87
CA ALA A 81 20.39 10.85 -15.29
C ALA A 81 20.90 9.65 -16.11
N GLU A 82 21.97 9.00 -15.66
CA GLU A 82 22.68 7.95 -16.41
C GLU A 82 22.44 6.55 -15.82
N GLU A 83 22.00 6.48 -14.57
CA GLU A 83 21.94 5.23 -13.82
C GLU A 83 20.52 4.87 -13.41
N GLN A 84 20.01 3.78 -13.99
CA GLN A 84 18.69 3.24 -13.74
C GLN A 84 18.74 1.72 -13.55
N VAL A 85 17.86 1.21 -12.70
CA VAL A 85 17.65 -0.22 -12.50
C VAL A 85 16.17 -0.54 -12.74
N ASP A 86 15.91 -1.44 -13.68
CA ASP A 86 14.56 -1.80 -14.10
C ASP A 86 14.12 -3.15 -13.49
N PHE A 87 12.94 -3.13 -12.90
CA PHE A 87 12.25 -4.33 -12.43
C PHE A 87 10.97 -4.51 -13.25
N THR A 88 10.98 -5.49 -14.13
CA THR A 88 9.79 -5.87 -14.90
C THR A 88 9.02 -7.00 -14.22
N PHE A 89 7.69 -6.92 -14.25
CA PHE A 89 6.84 -8.00 -13.76
C PHE A 89 6.85 -9.24 -14.65
N GLN A 90 7.41 -9.17 -15.86
CA GLN A 90 7.66 -10.37 -16.69
C GLN A 90 8.58 -11.37 -15.99
N SER A 91 9.43 -10.92 -15.06
CA SER A 91 10.24 -11.82 -14.22
C SER A 91 9.41 -12.75 -13.33
N LEU A 92 8.11 -12.47 -13.16
CA LEU A 92 7.16 -13.32 -12.43
C LEU A 92 6.56 -14.44 -13.29
N ALA A 93 6.86 -14.51 -14.58
CA ALA A 93 6.33 -15.53 -15.48
C ALA A 93 6.55 -16.95 -14.92
N GLY A 94 5.51 -17.78 -14.99
CA GLY A 94 5.51 -19.12 -14.40
C GLY A 94 5.31 -19.16 -12.89
N SER A 95 5.01 -18.02 -12.22
CA SER A 95 4.48 -17.98 -10.86
C SER A 95 2.94 -17.81 -10.89
N PRO A 96 2.23 -18.08 -9.79
CA PRO A 96 0.80 -17.81 -9.69
C PRO A 96 0.47 -16.31 -9.66
N THR A 97 1.47 -15.45 -9.53
CA THR A 97 1.31 -14.00 -9.48
C THR A 97 1.29 -13.43 -10.90
N PRO A 98 0.34 -12.55 -11.24
CA PRO A 98 0.28 -11.90 -12.53
C PRO A 98 1.57 -11.15 -12.89
N THR A 99 1.87 -11.08 -14.19
CA THR A 99 3.05 -10.37 -14.73
C THR A 99 2.78 -8.90 -15.01
N TYR A 100 1.77 -8.33 -14.39
CA TYR A 100 1.38 -6.92 -14.50
C TYR A 100 0.66 -6.44 -13.23
N ALA A 101 0.53 -5.16 -13.14
CA ALA A 101 -0.32 -4.47 -12.18
C ALA A 101 -1.01 -3.28 -12.87
N TYR A 102 -1.52 -2.36 -12.08
CA TYR A 102 -2.17 -1.15 -12.57
C TYR A 102 -1.63 0.08 -11.84
N ASN A 103 -1.63 1.22 -12.54
CA ASN A 103 -1.63 2.53 -11.92
C ASN A 103 -3.08 3.05 -11.94
N ALA A 104 -3.60 3.40 -10.78
CA ALA A 104 -5.02 3.62 -10.57
C ALA A 104 -5.36 5.07 -10.22
N PRO A 105 -6.32 5.71 -10.92
CA PRO A 105 -6.89 6.97 -10.50
C PRO A 105 -7.77 6.71 -9.25
N ARG A 106 -7.20 6.91 -8.06
CA ARG A 106 -7.73 6.43 -6.78
C ARG A 106 -9.21 6.74 -6.53
N PRO A 107 -9.74 7.97 -6.74
CA PRO A 107 -11.15 8.22 -6.47
C PRO A 107 -12.10 7.35 -7.32
N ALA A 108 -11.77 7.13 -8.59
CA ALA A 108 -12.56 6.25 -9.48
C ALA A 108 -12.35 4.77 -9.15
N PHE A 109 -11.11 4.37 -8.86
CA PHE A 109 -10.77 3.00 -8.51
C PHE A 109 -11.40 2.58 -7.18
N ASP A 110 -11.36 3.44 -6.17
CA ASP A 110 -11.96 3.16 -4.86
C ASP A 110 -13.49 3.02 -4.95
N ARG A 111 -14.16 3.76 -5.85
CA ARG A 111 -15.60 3.62 -6.10
C ARG A 111 -16.00 2.25 -6.63
N LEU A 112 -15.15 1.56 -7.39
CA LEU A 112 -15.46 0.20 -7.88
C LEU A 112 -15.77 -0.77 -6.74
N PHE A 113 -15.07 -0.66 -5.63
CA PHE A 113 -15.31 -1.51 -4.45
C PHE A 113 -16.61 -1.13 -3.74
N ASP A 114 -16.91 0.16 -3.64
CA ASP A 114 -18.16 0.65 -3.06
C ASP A 114 -19.37 0.18 -3.86
N GLU A 115 -19.33 0.36 -5.19
CA GLU A 115 -20.36 -0.07 -6.12
C GLU A 115 -20.56 -1.59 -6.04
N ARG A 116 -19.46 -2.34 -5.94
CA ARG A 116 -19.54 -3.81 -5.79
C ARG A 116 -20.23 -4.23 -4.51
N ALA A 117 -19.97 -3.57 -3.40
CA ALA A 117 -20.66 -3.83 -2.15
C ALA A 117 -22.17 -3.55 -2.26
N ASP A 118 -22.55 -2.45 -2.93
CA ASP A 118 -23.95 -2.10 -3.17
C ASP A 118 -24.64 -3.11 -4.10
N GLU A 119 -23.99 -3.57 -5.19
CA GLU A 119 -24.47 -4.63 -6.10
C GLU A 119 -24.75 -5.96 -5.36
N LEU A 120 -23.99 -6.26 -4.33
CA LEU A 120 -24.16 -7.45 -3.48
C LEU A 120 -25.19 -7.26 -2.36
N GLY A 121 -25.91 -6.15 -2.33
CA GLY A 121 -26.96 -5.88 -1.38
C GLY A 121 -26.48 -5.53 0.05
N VAL A 122 -25.24 -5.07 0.19
CA VAL A 122 -24.71 -4.63 1.48
C VAL A 122 -25.53 -3.44 2.00
N LYS A 123 -26.07 -3.55 3.21
CA LYS A 123 -26.82 -2.49 3.86
C LYS A 123 -25.87 -1.35 4.25
N ARG A 124 -26.23 -0.10 3.96
CA ARG A 124 -25.36 1.06 4.16
C ARG A 124 -26.01 2.15 5.01
N VAL A 125 -25.25 2.66 5.97
CA VAL A 125 -25.61 3.85 6.76
C VAL A 125 -24.68 4.98 6.32
N ARG A 126 -25.23 6.02 5.70
CA ARG A 126 -24.51 7.21 5.23
C ARG A 126 -24.34 8.23 6.36
N ALA A 127 -23.60 7.84 7.39
CA ALA A 127 -23.32 8.69 8.53
C ALA A 127 -22.02 8.29 9.22
N ARG A 128 -21.44 9.23 9.96
CA ARG A 128 -20.27 8.96 10.80
C ARG A 128 -20.66 8.10 11.97
N ALA A 129 -20.16 6.88 12.01
CA ALA A 129 -20.38 5.98 13.13
C ALA A 129 -19.62 6.43 14.38
N LYS A 130 -20.30 6.35 15.53
CA LYS A 130 -19.71 6.47 16.85
C LYS A 130 -19.70 5.12 17.54
N VAL A 131 -18.62 4.84 18.24
CA VAL A 131 -18.47 3.64 19.07
C VAL A 131 -18.17 4.03 20.50
N GLU A 132 -18.60 3.17 21.40
CA GLU A 132 -18.45 3.35 22.84
C GLU A 132 -17.69 2.17 23.42
N ARG A 133 -16.86 2.45 24.41
CA ARG A 133 -16.21 1.43 25.22
C ARG A 133 -17.21 0.84 26.21
N VAL A 134 -17.23 -0.47 26.30
CA VAL A 134 -18.08 -1.20 27.23
C VAL A 134 -17.19 -2.02 28.14
N ASP A 135 -17.29 -1.78 29.44
CA ASP A 135 -16.50 -2.48 30.46
C ASP A 135 -16.72 -4.00 30.34
N GLY A 136 -15.59 -4.72 30.25
CA GLY A 136 -15.55 -6.19 30.08
C GLY A 136 -16.07 -6.72 28.74
N LYS A 137 -16.67 -5.86 27.87
CA LYS A 137 -17.27 -6.28 26.59
C LYS A 137 -16.56 -5.72 25.35
N GLY A 138 -15.61 -4.81 25.51
CA GLY A 138 -14.87 -4.23 24.40
C GLY A 138 -15.55 -3.00 23.79
N LEU A 139 -16.06 -3.08 22.56
CA LEU A 139 -16.68 -1.97 21.83
C LEU A 139 -18.12 -2.30 21.41
N GLN A 140 -18.96 -1.28 21.36
CA GLN A 140 -20.30 -1.32 20.77
C GLN A 140 -20.55 -0.06 19.93
N LEU A 141 -21.54 -0.13 19.04
CA LEU A 141 -22.05 1.08 18.38
C LEU A 141 -22.80 1.92 19.43
N ALA A 142 -22.57 3.23 19.41
CA ALA A 142 -23.36 4.17 20.21
C ALA A 142 -24.84 4.11 19.80
N ALA A 143 -25.75 4.38 20.74
CA ALA A 143 -27.17 4.28 20.49
C ALA A 143 -27.65 5.10 19.29
N GLU A 144 -27.09 6.32 19.10
CA GLU A 144 -27.38 7.17 17.96
C GLU A 144 -26.95 6.56 16.61
N THR A 145 -25.84 5.81 16.57
CA THR A 145 -25.37 5.12 15.36
C THR A 145 -26.23 3.88 15.10
N LEU A 146 -26.54 3.14 16.14
CA LEU A 146 -27.36 1.92 16.05
C LEU A 146 -28.78 2.23 15.55
N SER A 147 -29.38 3.35 15.97
CA SER A 147 -30.72 3.78 15.55
C SER A 147 -30.80 4.10 14.04
N GLN A 148 -29.70 4.41 13.39
CA GLN A 148 -29.62 4.67 11.96
C GLN A 148 -29.61 3.38 11.11
N ALA A 149 -29.52 2.21 11.75
CA ALA A 149 -29.55 0.89 11.11
C ALA A 149 -30.76 0.09 11.58
N PRO A 150 -32.02 0.47 11.19
CA PRO A 150 -33.27 -0.13 11.72
C PRO A 150 -33.37 -1.65 11.48
N TRP A 151 -32.69 -2.16 10.43
CA TRP A 151 -32.59 -3.61 10.14
C TRP A 151 -31.81 -4.40 11.19
N LEU A 152 -31.04 -3.74 12.06
CA LEU A 152 -30.41 -4.38 13.21
C LEU A 152 -31.38 -4.56 14.41
N HIS A 153 -32.59 -3.99 14.33
CA HIS A 153 -33.64 -4.10 15.35
C HIS A 153 -33.16 -3.73 16.77
N GLY A 154 -32.29 -2.70 16.86
CA GLY A 154 -31.71 -2.25 18.14
C GLY A 154 -30.62 -3.20 18.71
N ARG A 155 -30.24 -4.25 18.00
CA ARG A 155 -29.21 -5.21 18.44
C ARG A 155 -27.85 -4.85 17.91
N GLN A 156 -26.80 -4.99 18.73
CA GLN A 156 -25.42 -4.84 18.30
C GLN A 156 -25.07 -5.94 17.31
N PRO A 157 -24.26 -5.65 16.24
CA PRO A 157 -23.68 -6.68 15.41
C PRO A 157 -22.85 -7.68 16.23
N ASP A 158 -22.78 -8.93 15.78
CA ASP A 158 -21.94 -9.96 16.42
C ASP A 158 -20.46 -9.59 16.38
N LEU A 159 -20.04 -8.83 15.33
CA LEU A 159 -18.68 -8.34 15.16
C LEU A 159 -18.68 -6.91 14.62
N LEU A 160 -17.88 -6.03 15.22
CA LEU A 160 -17.54 -4.72 14.69
C LEU A 160 -16.15 -4.73 14.04
N VAL A 161 -16.04 -4.11 12.88
CA VAL A 161 -14.79 -4.01 12.13
C VAL A 161 -14.39 -2.55 11.94
N ASP A 162 -13.19 -2.18 12.37
CA ASP A 162 -12.58 -0.89 12.07
C ASP A 162 -11.85 -0.95 10.73
N SER A 163 -12.44 -0.35 9.71
CA SER A 163 -11.86 -0.10 8.39
C SER A 163 -11.67 1.40 8.13
N THR A 164 -11.56 2.22 9.19
CA THR A 164 -11.47 3.69 9.08
C THR A 164 -10.10 4.18 8.62
N GLY A 165 -9.22 3.27 8.20
CA GLY A 165 -7.91 3.58 7.70
C GLY A 165 -7.08 4.34 8.74
N ARG A 166 -6.44 5.43 8.33
CA ARG A 166 -5.55 6.23 9.18
C ARG A 166 -6.27 6.90 10.37
N SER A 167 -7.59 6.95 10.36
CA SER A 167 -8.38 7.44 11.51
C SER A 167 -8.26 6.52 12.73
N ARG A 168 -8.07 5.20 12.53
CA ARG A 168 -7.84 4.22 13.58
C ARG A 168 -8.83 4.36 14.75
N LEU A 169 -10.11 4.35 14.42
CA LEU A 169 -11.19 4.67 15.38
C LEU A 169 -11.12 3.80 16.64
N PHE A 170 -11.03 2.47 16.49
CA PHE A 170 -10.99 1.56 17.64
C PHE A 170 -9.71 1.70 18.46
N ALA A 171 -8.57 1.92 17.78
CA ALA A 171 -7.33 2.12 18.49
C ALA A 171 -7.36 3.38 19.36
N ARG A 172 -7.97 4.46 18.86
CA ARG A 172 -8.15 5.70 19.65
C ARG A 172 -9.14 5.54 20.78
N THR A 173 -10.30 4.94 20.50
CA THR A 173 -11.35 4.73 21.52
C THR A 173 -10.89 3.82 22.66
N LEU A 174 -10.06 2.80 22.34
CA LEU A 174 -9.53 1.84 23.33
C LEU A 174 -8.13 2.18 23.82
N GLU A 175 -7.57 3.32 23.39
CA GLU A 175 -6.20 3.77 23.74
C GLU A 175 -5.13 2.69 23.44
N ILE A 176 -5.29 1.99 22.31
CA ILE A 176 -4.37 0.93 21.91
C ILE A 176 -3.07 1.54 21.38
N PRO A 177 -1.92 1.28 22.01
CA PRO A 177 -0.64 1.78 21.53
C PRO A 177 -0.29 1.21 20.16
N ALA A 178 0.56 1.93 19.42
CA ALA A 178 1.17 1.45 18.18
C ALA A 178 2.70 1.28 18.35
N GLU A 179 3.25 0.29 17.65
CA GLU A 179 4.67 0.23 17.33
C GLU A 179 4.87 1.17 16.13
N VAL A 180 5.69 2.20 16.27
CA VAL A 180 5.94 3.21 15.23
C VAL A 180 7.29 2.93 14.58
N GLY A 181 7.37 3.04 13.26
CA GLY A 181 8.63 2.93 12.53
C GLY A 181 9.56 4.13 12.74
N PRO A 182 10.84 3.99 12.37
CA PRO A 182 11.85 4.99 12.68
C PRO A 182 11.74 6.27 11.82
N ARG A 183 11.07 6.22 10.66
CA ARG A 183 11.02 7.33 9.70
C ARG A 183 9.88 8.31 10.02
N LYS A 184 10.17 9.61 9.86
CA LYS A 184 9.22 10.71 10.03
C LYS A 184 9.12 11.50 8.73
N ASP A 185 8.68 10.80 7.67
CA ASP A 185 8.64 11.38 6.34
C ASP A 185 7.31 12.10 6.08
N VAL A 186 7.35 13.01 5.13
CA VAL A 186 6.20 13.69 4.57
C VAL A 186 6.25 13.56 3.05
N ALA A 187 5.10 13.32 2.45
CA ALA A 187 4.92 13.28 1.01
C ALA A 187 4.17 14.53 0.53
N TYR A 188 4.63 15.12 -0.55
CA TYR A 188 3.94 16.16 -1.30
C TYR A 188 3.75 15.66 -2.73
N PHE A 189 2.54 15.75 -3.29
CA PHE A 189 2.32 15.31 -4.65
C PHE A 189 1.14 16.01 -5.31
N ALA A 190 1.16 16.02 -6.63
CA ALA A 190 0.09 16.53 -7.48
C ALA A 190 0.05 15.76 -8.79
N HIS A 191 -1.00 15.98 -9.57
CA HIS A 191 -1.09 15.51 -10.95
C HIS A 191 -0.62 16.58 -11.92
N TYR A 192 0.05 16.11 -12.96
CA TYR A 192 0.62 16.97 -14.03
C TYR A 192 0.31 16.39 -15.41
N GLU A 193 0.22 17.26 -16.38
CA GLU A 193 0.41 16.96 -17.79
C GLU A 193 1.74 17.52 -18.27
N GLY A 194 2.20 17.11 -19.46
CA GLY A 194 3.42 17.63 -20.09
C GLY A 194 4.74 17.11 -19.50
N PHE A 195 4.70 16.20 -18.53
CA PHE A 195 5.88 15.43 -18.15
C PHE A 195 6.19 14.35 -19.20
N VAL A 196 7.48 14.13 -19.45
CA VAL A 196 7.93 13.03 -20.30
C VAL A 196 7.79 11.71 -19.55
N GLU A 197 7.02 10.77 -20.10
CA GLU A 197 6.95 9.40 -19.61
C GLU A 197 8.18 8.60 -20.07
N ALA A 198 8.74 7.81 -19.16
CA ALA A 198 9.80 6.87 -19.53
C ALA A 198 9.19 5.58 -20.10
N PRO A 199 9.81 4.98 -21.15
CA PRO A 199 9.37 3.68 -21.66
C PRO A 199 9.73 2.54 -20.67
N PRO A 200 8.95 1.43 -20.68
CA PRO A 200 7.71 1.24 -21.42
C PRO A 200 6.55 2.03 -20.79
N ARG A 201 5.52 2.36 -21.58
CA ARG A 201 4.36 3.11 -21.12
C ARG A 201 3.74 2.47 -19.88
N GLY A 202 3.44 3.31 -18.87
CA GLY A 202 2.90 2.87 -17.58
C GLY A 202 3.95 2.42 -16.57
N GLN A 203 5.24 2.41 -16.95
CA GLN A 203 6.34 2.14 -16.02
C GLN A 203 6.41 3.19 -14.92
N VAL A 204 6.37 2.76 -13.66
CA VAL A 204 6.55 3.65 -12.51
C VAL A 204 8.01 3.95 -12.32
N ILE A 205 8.35 5.21 -12.14
CA ILE A 205 9.73 5.63 -11.86
C ILE A 205 9.81 6.06 -10.38
N ILE A 206 10.76 5.49 -9.67
CA ILE A 206 11.16 5.91 -8.33
C ILE A 206 12.55 6.51 -8.45
N GLY A 207 12.66 7.80 -8.21
CA GLY A 207 13.93 8.54 -8.29
C GLY A 207 14.50 8.79 -6.90
N ARG A 208 15.79 8.53 -6.72
CA ARG A 208 16.53 8.97 -5.55
C ARG A 208 16.80 10.46 -5.66
N LEU A 209 16.53 11.20 -4.61
CA LEU A 209 16.81 12.63 -4.47
C LEU A 209 18.03 12.87 -3.56
N ALA A 210 18.52 14.08 -3.51
CA ALA A 210 19.54 14.50 -2.54
C ALA A 210 19.07 14.29 -1.08
N ALA A 211 17.76 14.53 -0.85
CA ALA A 211 17.07 14.21 0.41
C ALA A 211 15.75 13.52 0.09
N GLY A 212 15.65 12.22 0.41
CA GLY A 212 14.45 11.42 0.16
C GLY A 212 14.38 10.82 -1.25
N TRP A 213 13.17 10.68 -1.77
CA TRP A 213 12.90 10.08 -3.07
C TRP A 213 11.63 10.68 -3.72
N CYS A 214 11.48 10.46 -5.02
CA CYS A 214 10.33 10.90 -5.76
C CYS A 214 9.69 9.74 -6.52
N TRP A 215 8.44 9.94 -6.91
CA TRP A 215 7.76 9.05 -7.84
C TRP A 215 7.27 9.79 -9.07
N ARG A 216 7.20 9.08 -10.18
CA ARG A 216 6.45 9.41 -11.39
C ARG A 216 5.58 8.22 -11.74
N ILE A 217 4.28 8.35 -11.54
CA ILE A 217 3.31 7.28 -11.77
C ILE A 217 2.42 7.68 -12.94
N PRO A 218 2.60 7.07 -14.14
CA PRO A 218 1.72 7.32 -15.28
C PRO A 218 0.30 6.83 -15.00
N LEU A 219 -0.66 7.73 -15.10
CA LEU A 219 -2.07 7.43 -15.24
C LEU A 219 -2.44 7.47 -16.72
N ARG A 220 -3.70 7.27 -17.08
CA ARG A 220 -4.09 7.23 -18.51
C ARG A 220 -3.89 8.54 -19.25
N ASP A 221 -4.15 9.65 -18.58
CA ASP A 221 -4.27 11.00 -19.13
C ASP A 221 -3.34 12.01 -18.44
N ARG A 222 -2.60 11.61 -17.43
CA ARG A 222 -1.75 12.46 -16.61
C ARG A 222 -0.69 11.67 -15.87
N LEU A 223 0.25 12.39 -15.27
CA LEU A 223 1.27 11.82 -14.43
C LEU A 223 1.09 12.26 -12.98
N SER A 224 1.06 11.31 -12.03
CA SER A 224 1.22 11.62 -10.61
C SER A 224 2.70 11.80 -10.32
N VAL A 225 3.07 12.96 -9.80
CA VAL A 225 4.44 13.25 -9.39
C VAL A 225 4.45 13.65 -7.94
N GLY A 226 5.30 13.00 -7.16
CA GLY A 226 5.42 13.31 -5.75
C GLY A 226 6.81 13.08 -5.20
N VAL A 227 7.05 13.68 -4.05
CA VAL A 227 8.31 13.60 -3.32
C VAL A 227 8.04 13.14 -1.90
N VAL A 228 8.94 12.30 -1.37
CA VAL A 228 8.91 11.84 0.02
C VAL A 228 10.25 12.19 0.64
N MET A 229 10.23 12.89 1.75
CA MET A 229 11.44 13.32 2.44
C MET A 229 11.20 13.43 3.94
N ASN A 230 12.28 13.46 4.70
CA ASN A 230 12.18 13.73 6.13
C ASN A 230 11.58 15.13 6.38
N LYS A 231 10.82 15.29 7.45
CA LYS A 231 10.17 16.57 7.78
C LYS A 231 11.15 17.72 7.97
N ASP A 232 12.33 17.45 8.52
CA ASP A 232 13.36 18.46 8.78
C ASP A 232 13.98 18.93 7.47
N ASP A 233 14.24 18.03 6.51
CA ASP A 233 14.71 18.36 5.15
C ASP A 233 13.64 19.14 4.38
N ALA A 234 12.37 18.73 4.50
CA ALA A 234 11.26 19.43 3.88
C ALA A 234 11.11 20.87 4.35
N ALA A 235 11.36 21.12 5.63
CA ALA A 235 11.30 22.48 6.22
C ALA A 235 12.35 23.44 5.62
N GLN A 236 13.49 22.91 5.14
CA GLN A 236 14.55 23.71 4.51
C GLN A 236 14.22 24.12 3.06
N LEU A 237 13.24 23.45 2.44
CA LEU A 237 12.86 23.71 1.05
C LEU A 237 11.84 24.84 0.90
N GLY A 238 11.15 25.20 1.99
CA GLY A 238 10.15 26.25 2.00
C GLY A 238 9.09 26.04 3.08
N THR A 239 8.15 26.95 3.15
CA THR A 239 7.08 26.97 4.16
C THR A 239 5.81 26.31 3.66
N THR A 240 5.54 26.37 2.34
CA THR A 240 4.33 25.85 1.70
C THR A 240 4.56 24.50 1.02
N PRO A 241 3.53 23.68 0.85
CA PRO A 241 3.62 22.47 0.06
C PRO A 241 4.10 22.72 -1.38
N GLU A 242 3.74 23.88 -1.95
CA GLU A 242 4.12 24.28 -3.30
C GLU A 242 5.63 24.56 -3.39
N GLU A 243 6.18 25.35 -2.50
CA GLU A 243 7.63 25.63 -2.45
C GLU A 243 8.43 24.32 -2.32
N ARG A 244 7.92 23.36 -1.55
CA ARG A 244 8.57 22.06 -1.32
C ARG A 244 8.52 21.17 -2.56
N LEU A 245 7.35 20.94 -3.16
CA LEU A 245 7.20 20.06 -4.32
C LEU A 245 7.86 20.66 -5.56
N GLU A 246 7.48 21.89 -5.93
CA GLU A 246 7.99 22.54 -7.13
C GLU A 246 9.48 22.89 -6.98
N GLY A 247 9.92 23.23 -5.76
CA GLY A 247 11.33 23.44 -5.45
C GLY A 247 12.20 22.21 -5.70
N VAL A 248 11.73 21.02 -5.33
CA VAL A 248 12.43 19.76 -5.63
C VAL A 248 12.41 19.48 -7.14
N ILE A 249 11.25 19.60 -7.80
CA ILE A 249 11.12 19.35 -9.25
C ILE A 249 12.07 20.25 -10.06
N ASN A 250 12.22 21.50 -9.65
CA ASN A 250 13.09 22.46 -10.35
C ASN A 250 14.58 22.25 -10.07
N ARG A 251 14.95 21.75 -8.89
CA ARG A 251 16.36 21.56 -8.49
C ARG A 251 16.94 20.23 -8.90
N ASP A 252 16.10 19.18 -8.96
CA ASP A 252 16.56 17.86 -9.40
C ASP A 252 16.69 17.81 -10.93
N PRO A 253 17.89 17.52 -11.49
CA PRO A 253 18.12 17.58 -12.94
C PRO A 253 17.20 16.63 -13.74
N VAL A 254 16.90 15.45 -13.19
CA VAL A 254 16.06 14.44 -13.86
C VAL A 254 14.61 14.88 -13.90
N LEU A 255 14.10 15.37 -12.77
CA LEU A 255 12.73 15.89 -12.69
C LEU A 255 12.55 17.17 -13.50
N ALA A 256 13.50 18.11 -13.45
CA ALA A 256 13.46 19.34 -14.21
C ALA A 256 13.47 19.07 -15.71
N ALA A 257 14.30 18.17 -16.19
CA ALA A 257 14.35 17.78 -17.60
C ALA A 257 13.04 17.10 -18.05
N ALA A 258 12.55 16.14 -17.26
CA ALA A 258 11.31 15.42 -17.57
C ALA A 258 10.07 16.33 -17.49
N GLY A 259 10.07 17.30 -16.59
CA GLY A 259 8.95 18.21 -16.33
C GLY A 259 9.09 19.58 -16.98
N ARG A 260 9.94 19.77 -18.01
CA ARG A 260 10.16 21.08 -18.64
C ARG A 260 8.88 21.76 -19.13
N ASN A 261 7.95 20.99 -19.67
CA ASN A 261 6.69 21.49 -20.24
C ASN A 261 5.48 21.14 -19.33
N ARG A 262 5.73 20.89 -18.04
CA ARG A 262 4.68 20.49 -17.13
C ARG A 262 3.65 21.59 -16.86
N ARG A 263 2.41 21.16 -16.71
CA ARG A 263 1.32 21.97 -16.15
C ARG A 263 0.67 21.17 -15.01
N ARG A 264 0.60 21.76 -13.83
CA ARG A 264 -0.07 21.14 -12.68
C ARG A 264 -1.60 21.16 -12.89
N LEU A 265 -2.23 20.02 -12.63
CA LEU A 265 -3.68 19.81 -12.83
C LEU A 265 -4.46 19.81 -11.52
N THR A 266 -3.81 19.58 -10.37
CA THR A 266 -4.47 19.49 -9.07
C THR A 266 -3.78 20.38 -8.04
N GLU A 267 -4.47 20.63 -6.92
CA GLU A 267 -3.82 21.11 -5.71
C GLU A 267 -2.80 20.10 -5.20
N ILE A 268 -1.84 20.57 -4.40
CA ILE A 268 -0.81 19.70 -3.85
C ILE A 268 -1.34 19.04 -2.59
N ALA A 269 -1.41 17.72 -2.62
CA ALA A 269 -1.74 16.94 -1.46
C ALA A 269 -0.51 16.70 -0.57
N THR A 270 -0.72 16.77 0.73
CA THR A 270 0.29 16.51 1.76
C THR A 270 -0.11 15.28 2.57
N TYR A 271 0.78 14.29 2.63
CA TYR A 271 0.58 13.11 3.44
C TYR A 271 1.76 12.89 4.38
N THR A 272 1.47 12.76 5.66
CA THR A 272 2.49 12.37 6.63
C THR A 272 2.61 10.85 6.62
N ASN A 273 3.81 10.36 6.42
CA ASN A 273 4.09 8.95 6.42
C ASN A 273 4.41 8.47 7.84
N TYR A 274 3.55 7.62 8.38
CA TYR A 274 3.77 6.95 9.66
C TYR A 274 3.70 5.44 9.44
N GLN A 275 4.86 4.81 9.41
CA GLN A 275 4.90 3.36 9.59
C GLN A 275 4.41 3.05 11.01
N LEU A 276 3.36 2.28 11.13
CA LEU A 276 2.85 1.87 12.44
C LEU A 276 2.12 0.53 12.38
N ILE A 277 2.13 -0.17 13.52
CA ILE A 277 1.32 -1.36 13.74
C ILE A 277 0.65 -1.24 15.11
N SER A 278 -0.68 -1.36 15.15
CA SER A 278 -1.42 -1.42 16.40
C SER A 278 -0.99 -2.64 17.23
N ARG A 279 -0.68 -2.45 18.51
CA ARG A 279 -0.21 -3.54 19.38
C ARG A 279 -1.27 -4.63 19.57
N ARG A 280 -2.54 -4.27 19.47
CA ARG A 280 -3.68 -5.18 19.52
C ARG A 280 -4.60 -4.88 18.33
N GLY A 281 -4.88 -5.90 17.50
CA GLY A 281 -5.71 -5.77 16.30
C GLY A 281 -7.13 -6.34 16.43
N HIS A 282 -7.46 -6.95 17.58
CA HIS A 282 -8.76 -7.55 17.86
C HIS A 282 -9.05 -7.61 19.36
N GLY A 283 -10.31 -7.83 19.71
CA GLY A 283 -10.79 -8.08 21.05
C GLY A 283 -12.19 -8.69 21.04
N PRO A 284 -12.84 -8.78 22.19
CA PRO A 284 -14.20 -9.31 22.25
C PRO A 284 -15.17 -8.49 21.37
N GLY A 285 -15.72 -9.11 20.33
CA GLY A 285 -16.68 -8.50 19.41
C GLY A 285 -16.12 -7.43 18.47
N TRP A 286 -14.81 -7.27 18.34
CA TRP A 286 -14.23 -6.29 17.42
C TRP A 286 -12.90 -6.71 16.81
N VAL A 287 -12.58 -6.16 15.63
CA VAL A 287 -11.33 -6.37 14.89
C VAL A 287 -10.98 -5.14 14.03
N MET A 288 -9.70 -4.94 13.74
CA MET A 288 -9.20 -3.91 12.82
C MET A 288 -8.73 -4.53 11.52
N THR A 289 -8.91 -3.81 10.41
CA THR A 289 -8.41 -4.21 9.07
C THR A 289 -7.80 -3.02 8.33
N GLY A 290 -7.00 -3.30 7.29
CA GLY A 290 -6.32 -2.26 6.52
C GLY A 290 -5.41 -1.37 7.38
N ASP A 291 -5.35 -0.08 7.03
CA ASP A 291 -4.48 0.90 7.72
C ASP A 291 -4.90 1.16 9.18
N ALA A 292 -6.13 0.79 9.58
CA ALA A 292 -6.53 0.87 10.98
C ALA A 292 -5.74 -0.10 11.86
N LEU A 293 -5.37 -1.27 11.32
CA LEU A 293 -4.49 -2.23 11.97
C LEU A 293 -3.01 -1.81 11.89
N GLY A 294 -2.56 -1.39 10.70
CA GLY A 294 -1.19 -0.96 10.50
C GLY A 294 -0.92 -0.45 9.08
N PHE A 295 0.03 0.45 9.00
CA PHE A 295 0.44 1.12 7.77
C PHE A 295 1.94 0.93 7.51
N VAL A 296 2.28 0.61 6.27
CA VAL A 296 3.66 0.50 5.77
C VAL A 296 3.94 1.68 4.85
N ASP A 297 5.19 2.09 4.81
CA ASP A 297 5.72 3.10 3.91
C ASP A 297 5.26 2.91 2.45
N PRO A 298 4.97 3.98 1.67
CA PRO A 298 4.54 3.89 0.29
C PRO A 298 5.62 3.36 -0.67
N MET A 299 6.87 3.29 -0.25
CA MET A 299 7.92 2.64 -1.03
C MET A 299 7.49 1.24 -1.44
N LEU A 300 7.59 0.90 -2.72
CA LEU A 300 7.13 -0.34 -3.34
C LEU A 300 5.60 -0.53 -3.39
N SER A 301 4.80 0.45 -2.99
CA SER A 301 3.33 0.46 -3.16
C SER A 301 2.55 -0.69 -2.49
N PRO A 302 2.89 -1.17 -1.28
CA PRO A 302 2.21 -2.32 -0.67
C PRO A 302 0.83 -1.99 -0.08
N GLY A 303 0.56 -0.69 0.23
CA GLY A 303 -0.55 -0.27 1.09
C GLY A 303 -1.93 -0.74 0.60
N MET A 304 -2.25 -0.53 -0.68
CA MET A 304 -3.54 -0.96 -1.23
C MET A 304 -3.70 -2.48 -1.16
N TRP A 305 -2.68 -3.24 -1.56
CA TRP A 305 -2.76 -4.70 -1.47
C TRP A 305 -2.91 -5.18 -0.02
N LEU A 306 -2.15 -4.61 0.92
CA LEU A 306 -2.29 -4.94 2.35
C LEU A 306 -3.71 -4.66 2.86
N ALA A 307 -4.32 -3.57 2.43
CA ALA A 307 -5.70 -3.23 2.78
C ALA A 307 -6.70 -4.27 2.25
N LEU A 308 -6.61 -4.67 0.98
CA LEU A 308 -7.50 -5.66 0.38
C LEU A 308 -7.23 -7.07 0.94
N HIS A 309 -5.97 -7.46 1.05
CA HIS A 309 -5.58 -8.78 1.58
C HIS A 309 -5.97 -8.95 3.05
N SER A 310 -5.88 -7.88 3.85
CA SER A 310 -6.39 -7.94 5.23
C SER A 310 -7.88 -8.28 5.29
N SER A 311 -8.65 -7.78 4.32
CA SER A 311 -10.08 -8.05 4.21
C SER A 311 -10.35 -9.48 3.75
N GLU A 312 -9.58 -10.00 2.77
CA GLU A 312 -9.67 -11.41 2.37
C GLU A 312 -9.36 -12.35 3.53
N LEU A 313 -8.23 -12.12 4.20
CA LEU A 313 -7.80 -12.95 5.32
C LEU A 313 -8.79 -12.90 6.48
N LEU A 314 -9.39 -11.72 6.76
CA LEU A 314 -10.42 -11.60 7.79
C LEU A 314 -11.68 -12.38 7.41
N ALA A 315 -12.13 -12.28 6.15
CA ALA A 315 -13.28 -13.04 5.65
C ALA A 315 -13.07 -14.57 5.69
N GLU A 316 -11.82 -15.03 5.60
CA GLU A 316 -11.43 -16.45 5.73
C GLU A 316 -11.25 -16.89 7.18
N ARG A 317 -10.91 -15.96 8.08
CA ARG A 317 -10.59 -16.20 9.50
C ARG A 317 -11.62 -15.59 10.46
N LEU A 318 -12.85 -15.41 9.99
CA LEU A 318 -13.90 -14.74 10.78
C LEU A 318 -14.16 -15.41 12.13
N ASP A 319 -14.01 -16.72 12.18
CA ASP A 319 -14.12 -17.57 13.38
C ASP A 319 -12.85 -17.58 14.25
N ASN A 320 -11.71 -17.02 13.75
CA ASN A 320 -10.42 -17.06 14.43
C ASN A 320 -9.66 -15.73 14.34
N LEU A 321 -10.22 -14.69 14.96
CA LEU A 321 -9.61 -13.34 14.97
C LEU A 321 -8.16 -13.30 15.51
N PRO A 322 -7.77 -14.12 16.51
CA PRO A 322 -6.37 -14.20 16.94
C PRO A 322 -5.42 -14.67 15.82
N ALA A 323 -5.81 -15.66 15.01
CA ALA A 323 -5.00 -16.12 13.89
C ALA A 323 -4.88 -15.04 12.82
N TYR A 324 -6.00 -14.42 12.43
CA TYR A 324 -6.02 -13.28 11.51
C TYR A 324 -5.05 -12.18 11.97
N SER A 325 -5.20 -11.69 13.19
CA SER A 325 -4.39 -10.58 13.70
C SER A 325 -2.89 -10.92 13.73
N ARG A 326 -2.54 -12.16 14.10
CA ARG A 326 -1.15 -12.62 14.10
C ARG A 326 -0.56 -12.70 12.69
N GLU A 327 -1.31 -13.24 11.73
CA GLU A 327 -0.88 -13.36 10.33
C GLU A 327 -0.68 -11.98 9.69
N MET A 328 -1.64 -11.06 9.86
CA MET A 328 -1.52 -9.70 9.32
C MET A 328 -0.38 -8.92 9.95
N ARG A 329 -0.20 -8.97 11.27
CA ARG A 329 0.94 -8.31 11.92
C ARG A 329 2.28 -8.83 11.44
N LYS A 330 2.39 -10.16 11.21
CA LYS A 330 3.58 -10.78 10.63
C LYS A 330 3.84 -10.27 9.21
N LEU A 331 2.79 -10.16 8.38
CA LEU A 331 2.88 -9.67 7.01
C LEU A 331 3.32 -8.19 6.97
N ILE A 332 2.70 -7.33 7.79
CA ILE A 332 3.05 -5.91 7.89
C ILE A 332 4.53 -5.75 8.33
N LYS A 333 4.97 -6.52 9.34
CA LYS A 333 6.38 -6.51 9.79
C LYS A 333 7.36 -6.98 8.70
N ALA A 334 6.97 -8.00 7.93
CA ALA A 334 7.78 -8.47 6.81
C ALA A 334 7.94 -7.38 5.72
N TRP A 335 6.88 -6.66 5.41
CA TRP A 335 6.94 -5.53 4.49
C TRP A 335 7.79 -4.38 5.04
N MET A 336 7.64 -4.02 6.30
CA MET A 336 8.49 -2.99 6.93
C MET A 336 9.97 -3.36 6.83
N GLY A 337 10.33 -4.62 7.12
CA GLY A 337 11.69 -5.12 6.99
C GLY A 337 12.18 -5.12 5.55
N PHE A 338 11.31 -5.48 4.59
CA PHE A 338 11.67 -5.52 3.17
C PHE A 338 11.91 -4.11 2.60
N VAL A 339 11.05 -3.15 2.91
CA VAL A 339 11.19 -1.75 2.51
C VAL A 339 12.49 -1.14 3.06
N GLN A 340 12.92 -1.54 4.26
CA GLN A 340 14.18 -1.07 4.86
C GLN A 340 15.41 -1.40 3.99
N TYR A 341 15.43 -2.54 3.28
CA TYR A 341 16.52 -2.90 2.38
C TYR A 341 16.64 -1.96 1.16
N PHE A 342 15.55 -1.26 0.78
CA PHE A 342 15.59 -0.22 -0.24
C PHE A 342 16.11 1.10 0.34
N TYR A 343 15.63 1.49 1.51
CA TYR A 343 16.08 2.74 2.15
C TYR A 343 17.54 2.75 2.50
N ASP A 344 18.10 1.65 2.97
CA ASP A 344 19.51 1.55 3.34
C ASP A 344 20.44 1.20 2.17
N GLY A 345 19.92 1.14 0.95
CA GLY A 345 20.68 0.93 -0.28
C GLY A 345 21.13 -0.51 -0.54
N ARG A 346 20.85 -1.45 0.38
CA ARG A 346 21.33 -2.85 0.29
C ARG A 346 20.83 -3.57 -0.96
N ILE A 347 19.57 -3.40 -1.34
CA ILE A 347 19.01 -4.01 -2.56
C ILE A 347 19.77 -3.54 -3.81
N PHE A 348 20.09 -2.26 -3.87
CA PHE A 348 20.79 -1.69 -5.02
C PHE A 348 22.25 -2.11 -5.08
N ALA A 349 22.94 -2.17 -3.93
CA ALA A 349 24.30 -2.67 -3.83
C ALA A 349 24.40 -4.16 -4.26
N MET A 350 23.45 -4.99 -3.86
CA MET A 350 23.32 -6.38 -4.31
C MET A 350 23.14 -6.47 -5.82
N TYR A 351 22.21 -5.67 -6.38
CA TYR A 351 21.95 -5.66 -7.83
C TYR A 351 23.21 -5.28 -8.62
N LYS A 352 23.90 -4.20 -8.24
CA LYS A 352 25.18 -3.78 -8.87
C LYS A 352 26.26 -4.84 -8.76
N THR A 353 26.36 -5.49 -7.61
CA THR A 353 27.33 -6.59 -7.42
C THR A 353 27.00 -7.78 -8.33
N GLY A 354 25.73 -8.14 -8.44
CA GLY A 354 25.26 -9.21 -9.34
C GLY A 354 25.62 -8.91 -10.81
N MET A 355 25.34 -7.70 -11.28
CA MET A 355 25.73 -7.26 -12.63
C MET A 355 27.25 -7.31 -12.87
N ALA A 356 28.04 -6.84 -11.90
CA ALA A 356 29.50 -6.86 -12.01
C ALA A 356 30.07 -8.28 -12.04
N ILE A 357 29.46 -9.22 -11.30
CA ILE A 357 29.84 -10.65 -11.35
C ILE A 357 29.51 -11.24 -12.72
N GLU A 358 28.33 -10.95 -13.27
CA GLU A 358 27.90 -11.44 -14.58
C GLU A 358 28.82 -10.93 -15.70
N GLN A 359 29.21 -9.66 -15.64
CA GLN A 359 30.16 -9.07 -16.60
C GLN A 359 31.56 -9.69 -16.50
N LYS A 360 32.02 -9.98 -15.26
CA LYS A 360 33.39 -10.54 -15.05
C LYS A 360 33.45 -12.04 -15.34
N PHE A 361 32.37 -12.77 -15.12
CA PHE A 361 32.28 -14.22 -15.35
C PHE A 361 31.08 -14.51 -16.25
N PRO A 362 31.17 -14.18 -17.56
CA PRO A 362 30.06 -14.42 -18.48
C PRO A 362 29.88 -15.94 -18.69
N GLY A 363 28.94 -16.50 -17.96
CA GLY A 363 28.64 -17.92 -18.04
C GLY A 363 27.21 -18.23 -17.61
N LYS A 364 26.66 -19.36 -18.09
CA LYS A 364 25.28 -19.79 -17.78
C LYS A 364 24.99 -19.84 -16.28
N ILE A 365 25.97 -20.20 -15.45
CA ILE A 365 25.79 -20.29 -13.99
C ILE A 365 25.57 -18.91 -13.36
N ALA A 366 26.43 -17.93 -13.66
CA ALA A 366 26.29 -16.56 -13.13
C ALA A 366 24.97 -15.92 -13.58
N GLN A 367 24.63 -16.08 -14.85
CA GLN A 367 23.37 -15.59 -15.42
C GLN A 367 22.14 -16.25 -14.77
N THR A 368 22.19 -17.58 -14.55
CA THR A 368 21.11 -18.31 -13.88
C THR A 368 20.94 -17.85 -12.43
N MET A 369 22.04 -17.66 -11.71
CA MET A 369 22.01 -17.15 -10.34
C MET A 369 21.44 -15.72 -10.28
N HIS A 370 21.91 -14.80 -11.13
CA HIS A 370 21.42 -13.43 -11.20
C HIS A 370 19.90 -13.41 -11.49
N THR A 371 19.45 -14.17 -12.49
CA THR A 371 18.02 -14.31 -12.82
C THR A 371 17.23 -14.87 -11.65
N PHE A 372 17.74 -15.87 -10.96
CA PHE A 372 17.08 -16.46 -9.79
C PHE A 372 16.89 -15.42 -8.67
N PHE A 373 17.91 -14.67 -8.33
CA PHE A 373 17.85 -13.65 -7.28
C PHE A 373 16.92 -12.50 -7.64
N ASN A 374 17.00 -11.97 -8.85
CA ASN A 374 16.11 -10.93 -9.33
C ASN A 374 14.64 -11.37 -9.29
N ARG A 375 14.37 -12.62 -9.71
CA ARG A 375 13.03 -13.19 -9.62
C ARG A 375 12.54 -13.27 -8.16
N LYS A 376 13.39 -13.66 -7.20
CA LYS A 376 13.01 -13.73 -5.78
C LYS A 376 12.68 -12.36 -5.20
N ILE A 377 13.50 -11.35 -5.50
CA ILE A 377 13.23 -9.95 -5.09
C ILE A 377 11.93 -9.46 -5.73
N ALA A 378 11.75 -9.70 -7.02
CA ALA A 378 10.52 -9.34 -7.73
C ALA A 378 9.27 -10.01 -7.13
N CYS A 379 9.33 -11.30 -6.78
CA CYS A 379 8.24 -12.00 -6.11
C CYS A 379 7.92 -11.41 -4.72
N MET A 380 8.93 -10.98 -3.97
CA MET A 380 8.71 -10.31 -2.68
C MET A 380 8.07 -8.93 -2.88
N ALA A 381 8.58 -8.13 -3.83
CA ALA A 381 8.06 -6.80 -4.15
C ALA A 381 6.65 -6.84 -4.79
N ALA A 382 6.33 -7.92 -5.49
CA ALA A 382 5.00 -8.15 -6.07
C ALA A 382 3.94 -8.62 -5.05
N GLY A 383 4.32 -8.86 -3.78
CA GLY A 383 3.44 -9.32 -2.73
C GLY A 383 3.28 -10.85 -2.66
N ALA A 384 3.88 -11.61 -3.59
CA ALA A 384 3.70 -13.06 -3.69
C ALA A 384 4.36 -13.84 -2.54
N THR A 385 5.56 -13.41 -2.14
CA THR A 385 6.40 -14.16 -1.18
C THR A 385 7.05 -13.27 -0.12
N THR A 386 6.46 -12.12 0.19
CA THR A 386 7.05 -11.14 1.13
C THR A 386 7.28 -11.71 2.54
N THR A 387 6.49 -12.69 2.98
CA THR A 387 6.67 -13.38 4.27
C THR A 387 7.63 -14.58 4.21
N SER A 388 8.24 -14.86 3.06
CA SER A 388 9.13 -16.01 2.90
C SER A 388 10.35 -15.91 3.79
N ARG A 389 10.52 -16.85 4.72
CA ARG A 389 11.73 -16.94 5.56
C ARG A 389 12.98 -17.14 4.70
N PHE A 390 12.87 -17.92 3.62
CA PHE A 390 13.95 -18.12 2.65
C PHE A 390 14.31 -16.80 1.97
N GLY A 391 13.31 -16.02 1.48
CA GLY A 391 13.54 -14.72 0.86
C GLY A 391 14.27 -13.75 1.79
N HIS A 392 13.78 -13.60 3.02
CA HIS A 392 14.44 -12.73 4.01
C HIS A 392 15.83 -13.24 4.42
N GLY A 393 16.01 -14.53 4.64
CA GLY A 393 17.32 -15.12 4.93
C GLY A 393 18.32 -14.93 3.79
N MET A 394 17.88 -15.12 2.55
CA MET A 394 18.66 -14.84 1.35
C MET A 394 19.10 -13.36 1.29
N LEU A 395 18.14 -12.43 1.50
CA LEU A 395 18.45 -11.00 1.52
C LEU A 395 19.45 -10.68 2.65
N GLN A 396 19.31 -11.27 3.81
CA GLN A 396 20.21 -11.05 4.94
C GLN A 396 21.63 -11.55 4.67
N ILE A 397 21.79 -12.74 4.08
CA ILE A 397 23.09 -13.31 3.72
C ILE A 397 23.73 -12.49 2.60
N MET A 398 23.00 -12.23 1.54
CA MET A 398 23.51 -11.48 0.38
C MET A 398 23.76 -10.01 0.70
N SER A 399 23.11 -9.47 1.70
CA SER A 399 23.30 -8.11 2.16
C SER A 399 24.46 -7.95 3.17
N HIS A 400 25.30 -8.97 3.35
CA HIS A 400 26.46 -8.88 4.22
C HIS A 400 27.61 -8.11 3.52
N PRO A 401 28.22 -7.11 4.17
CA PRO A 401 29.18 -6.18 3.50
C PRO A 401 30.42 -6.84 2.92
N ALA A 402 30.82 -8.00 3.37
CA ALA A 402 32.09 -8.64 3.03
C ALA A 402 32.26 -9.03 1.54
N GLY A 403 31.19 -8.94 0.71
CA GLY A 403 31.23 -9.32 -0.70
C GLY A 403 30.98 -8.16 -1.68
N TRP A 404 30.79 -6.94 -1.22
CA TRP A 404 30.31 -5.86 -2.08
C TRP A 404 31.42 -4.97 -2.60
N LYS A 405 31.32 -4.66 -3.91
CA LYS A 405 32.15 -3.64 -4.53
C LYS A 405 31.62 -2.23 -4.32
N THR A 406 30.33 -2.08 -3.98
CA THR A 406 29.67 -0.79 -3.78
C THR A 406 29.17 -0.71 -2.35
N ASP A 407 29.57 0.33 -1.61
CA ASP A 407 29.05 0.60 -0.28
C ASP A 407 27.55 0.95 -0.37
N PRO A 408 26.67 0.19 0.29
CA PRO A 408 25.23 0.47 0.31
C PRO A 408 24.90 1.89 0.80
N ALA A 409 25.69 2.44 1.71
CA ALA A 409 25.46 3.78 2.24
C ALA A 409 25.47 4.86 1.15
N THR A 410 26.24 4.64 0.05
CA THR A 410 26.27 5.55 -1.10
C THR A 410 25.00 5.50 -1.94
N LEU A 411 24.21 4.44 -1.81
CA LEU A 411 22.94 4.18 -2.51
C LEU A 411 21.72 4.35 -1.59
N ALA A 412 21.94 4.63 -0.32
CA ALA A 412 20.87 4.83 0.65
C ALA A 412 19.99 6.02 0.29
N ILE A 413 18.70 5.90 0.57
CA ILE A 413 17.70 6.97 0.45
C ILE A 413 17.58 7.62 1.82
N ARG A 414 18.10 8.83 1.95
CA ARG A 414 18.15 9.60 3.22
C ARG A 414 16.81 10.18 3.60
#